data_48a7ca3fb528dd7967a995f78fec84e0
#
_entry.id   48a7ca3fb528dd7967a995f78fec84e0
#
_cell.length_a   1.000
_cell.length_b   1.000
_cell.length_c   1.000
_cell.angle_alpha   90.00
_cell.angle_beta   90.00
_cell.angle_gamma   90.00
#
_symmetry.space_group_name_H-M   'P 1'
#
loop_
_entity.id
_entity.type
_entity.pdbx_description
1 polymer ?
#
loop_
_entity_poly.entity_id
_entity_poly.type
_entity_poly.pdbx_seq_one_letter_code
_entity_poly.pdbx_strand_id
1 'polypeptide(L)'
;KHPNWSMGRKITIDSSTLVNKGLEVMEVKWLFGVDLDQIQVIVHPQSIIHSAVQYVDGAVIAQLGTPDMKLPIQYALFYPDRRPMPGKRLDFYELAQITFEKPDMETFFGLKLAYDAQRIGGSMPTVYNAANEKAVGLFLDRKIAYLQIPELIREAMEQHKVIENPNVEEILETEASVYDFIEKVYSERQ
;
A
#
# COMPACT_ATOMS: atom_id res chain seq x y z
N LYS A 1 -1.19 -13.66 -9.49
CA LYS A 1 -0.76 -12.82 -10.62
C LYS A 1 -1.74 -11.67 -10.75
N HIS A 2 -1.25 -10.41 -10.75
CA HIS A 2 -2.09 -9.23 -10.91
C HIS A 2 -2.72 -9.21 -12.32
N PRO A 3 -4.04 -8.88 -12.48
CA PRO A 3 -4.71 -8.93 -13.79
C PRO A 3 -4.17 -7.91 -14.79
N ASN A 4 -3.83 -6.70 -14.36
CA ASN A 4 -3.46 -5.57 -15.23
C ASN A 4 -1.96 -5.24 -15.20
N TRP A 5 -1.22 -5.62 -14.14
CA TRP A 5 0.18 -5.24 -13.96
C TRP A 5 1.10 -6.45 -13.97
N SER A 6 2.28 -6.28 -14.57
CA SER A 6 3.40 -7.21 -14.41
C SER A 6 4.31 -6.69 -13.30
N MET A 7 4.27 -7.37 -12.15
CA MET A 7 4.92 -6.90 -10.92
C MET A 7 5.71 -8.02 -10.25
N GLY A 8 6.58 -7.63 -9.30
CA GLY A 8 7.27 -8.56 -8.40
C GLY A 8 6.30 -9.38 -7.53
N ARG A 9 6.81 -10.46 -6.93
CA ARG A 9 5.98 -11.39 -6.13
C ARG A 9 5.42 -10.71 -4.88
N LYS A 10 6.25 -9.97 -4.12
CA LYS A 10 5.84 -9.31 -2.87
C LYS A 10 4.73 -8.28 -3.13
N ILE A 11 4.95 -7.31 -4.01
CA ILE A 11 3.95 -6.26 -4.30
C ILE A 11 2.66 -6.82 -4.88
N THR A 12 2.69 -7.96 -5.57
CA THR A 12 1.47 -8.64 -6.04
C THR A 12 0.60 -9.11 -4.86
N ILE A 13 1.22 -9.61 -3.80
CA ILE A 13 0.52 -10.00 -2.57
C ILE A 13 0.03 -8.77 -1.81
N ASP A 14 0.88 -7.76 -1.64
CA ASP A 14 0.52 -6.48 -0.99
C ASP A 14 -0.68 -5.80 -1.67
N SER A 15 -0.75 -5.87 -3.00
CA SER A 15 -1.89 -5.35 -3.77
C SER A 15 -3.16 -6.17 -3.52
N SER A 16 -3.04 -7.50 -3.48
CA SER A 16 -4.19 -8.39 -3.26
C SER A 16 -4.78 -8.29 -1.85
N THR A 17 -3.96 -7.97 -0.85
CA THR A 17 -4.37 -7.76 0.55
C THR A 17 -4.81 -6.33 0.85
N LEU A 18 -4.69 -5.41 -0.11
CA LEU A 18 -4.80 -3.96 0.01
C LEU A 18 -3.78 -3.33 0.99
N VAL A 19 -2.77 -4.06 1.44
CA VAL A 19 -1.68 -3.52 2.26
C VAL A 19 -0.87 -2.50 1.47
N ASN A 20 -0.58 -2.75 0.18
CA ASN A 20 0.09 -1.75 -0.66
C ASN A 20 -0.67 -0.42 -0.68
N LYS A 21 -1.99 -0.47 -0.79
CA LYS A 21 -2.81 0.73 -0.75
C LYS A 21 -2.79 1.41 0.63
N GLY A 22 -2.66 0.62 1.69
CA GLY A 22 -2.45 1.14 3.04
C GLY A 22 -1.13 1.90 3.19
N LEU A 23 -0.04 1.36 2.64
CA LEU A 23 1.27 2.03 2.60
C LEU A 23 1.20 3.34 1.80
N GLU A 24 0.53 3.32 0.65
CA GLU A 24 0.32 4.53 -0.16
C GLU A 24 -0.48 5.61 0.58
N VAL A 25 -1.45 5.24 1.43
CA VAL A 25 -2.16 6.20 2.30
C VAL A 25 -1.18 6.89 3.26
N MET A 26 -0.26 6.13 3.87
CA MET A 26 0.79 6.69 4.73
C MET A 26 1.72 7.62 3.94
N GLU A 27 2.13 7.20 2.74
CA GLU A 27 2.97 8.01 1.85
C GLU A 27 2.31 9.34 1.47
N VAL A 28 1.04 9.31 1.04
CA VAL A 28 0.28 10.51 0.67
C VAL A 28 0.18 11.48 1.85
N LYS A 29 -0.11 10.98 3.05
CA LYS A 29 -0.16 11.82 4.26
C LYS A 29 1.14 12.59 4.46
N TRP A 30 2.27 11.92 4.37
CA TRP A 30 3.58 12.53 4.60
C TRP A 30 4.05 13.41 3.44
N LEU A 31 3.85 12.99 2.20
CA LEU A 31 4.30 13.73 1.01
C LEU A 31 3.51 15.03 0.82
N PHE A 32 2.23 15.04 1.14
CA PHE A 32 1.36 16.19 0.90
C PHE A 32 0.98 16.94 2.19
N GLY A 33 1.34 16.43 3.36
CA GLY A 33 1.01 17.06 4.65
C GLY A 33 -0.49 17.14 4.91
N VAL A 34 -1.25 16.15 4.45
CA VAL A 34 -2.72 16.09 4.58
C VAL A 34 -3.12 15.17 5.72
N ASP A 35 -4.32 15.38 6.26
CA ASP A 35 -4.90 14.49 7.26
C ASP A 35 -5.48 13.24 6.63
N LEU A 36 -5.57 12.15 7.41
CA LEU A 36 -6.09 10.87 6.93
C LEU A 36 -7.54 10.97 6.40
N ASP A 37 -8.34 11.86 6.96
CA ASP A 37 -9.72 12.07 6.54
C ASP A 37 -9.84 12.78 5.18
N GLN A 38 -8.74 13.37 4.70
CA GLN A 38 -8.63 13.95 3.36
C GLN A 38 -8.16 12.94 2.31
N ILE A 39 -7.83 11.70 2.72
CA ILE A 39 -7.33 10.65 1.82
C ILE A 39 -8.41 9.62 1.62
N GLN A 40 -8.89 9.48 0.41
CA GLN A 40 -9.89 8.49 0.02
C GLN A 40 -9.26 7.40 -0.84
N VAL A 41 -9.42 6.15 -0.43
CA VAL A 41 -9.09 4.99 -1.26
C VAL A 41 -10.33 4.56 -2.04
N ILE A 42 -10.16 4.33 -3.33
CA ILE A 42 -11.17 3.75 -4.22
C ILE A 42 -10.64 2.51 -4.91
N VAL A 43 -11.50 1.55 -5.16
CA VAL A 43 -11.20 0.38 -6.00
C VAL A 43 -11.60 0.71 -7.43
N HIS A 44 -10.66 0.56 -8.36
CA HIS A 44 -10.83 0.87 -9.77
C HIS A 44 -10.28 -0.28 -10.63
N PRO A 45 -11.14 -1.27 -11.00
CA PRO A 45 -10.70 -2.51 -11.64
C PRO A 45 -9.93 -2.33 -12.95
N GLN A 46 -10.26 -1.30 -13.74
CA GLN A 46 -9.57 -1.03 -15.01
C GLN A 46 -8.15 -0.49 -14.83
N SER A 47 -7.82 0.04 -13.64
CA SER A 47 -6.49 0.58 -13.30
C SER A 47 -5.97 1.62 -14.30
N ILE A 48 -6.82 2.54 -14.69
CA ILE A 48 -6.53 3.63 -15.64
C ILE A 48 -6.30 4.96 -14.90
N ILE A 49 -7.10 5.23 -13.85
CA ILE A 49 -6.89 6.37 -12.94
C ILE A 49 -5.99 5.90 -11.81
N HIS A 50 -4.85 6.57 -11.64
CA HIS A 50 -3.86 6.20 -10.64
C HIS A 50 -3.85 7.13 -9.42
N SER A 51 -4.24 8.39 -9.61
CA SER A 51 -4.42 9.37 -8.54
C SER A 51 -5.40 10.46 -8.97
N ALA A 52 -6.05 11.07 -8.00
CA ALA A 52 -6.93 12.22 -8.23
C ALA A 52 -6.86 13.19 -7.05
N VAL A 53 -7.08 14.47 -7.33
CA VAL A 53 -7.21 15.52 -6.33
C VAL A 53 -8.59 16.16 -6.49
N GLN A 54 -9.35 16.21 -5.40
CA GLN A 54 -10.59 16.95 -5.33
C GLN A 54 -10.34 18.30 -4.65
N TYR A 55 -10.74 19.37 -5.30
CA TYR A 55 -10.61 20.73 -4.79
C TYR A 55 -11.82 21.16 -3.95
N VAL A 56 -11.69 22.26 -3.24
CA VAL A 56 -12.73 22.80 -2.35
C VAL A 56 -14.02 23.21 -3.06
N ASP A 57 -13.95 23.49 -4.36
CA ASP A 57 -15.11 23.78 -5.23
C ASP A 57 -15.79 22.52 -5.78
N GLY A 58 -15.26 21.32 -5.45
CA GLY A 58 -15.76 20.04 -5.91
C GLY A 58 -15.17 19.56 -7.24
N ALA A 59 -14.33 20.35 -7.91
CA ALA A 59 -13.64 19.91 -9.13
C ALA A 59 -12.66 18.78 -8.81
N VAL A 60 -12.55 17.80 -9.71
CA VAL A 60 -11.61 16.67 -9.59
C VAL A 60 -10.66 16.68 -10.77
N ILE A 61 -9.36 16.64 -10.49
CA ILE A 61 -8.31 16.44 -11.50
C ILE A 61 -7.66 15.09 -11.24
N ALA A 62 -7.57 14.25 -12.26
CA ALA A 62 -7.02 12.91 -12.18
C ALA A 62 -5.90 12.68 -13.19
N GLN A 63 -4.92 11.87 -12.81
CA GLN A 63 -3.92 11.32 -13.72
C GLN A 63 -4.43 10.00 -14.30
N LEU A 64 -4.51 9.93 -15.62
CA LEU A 64 -4.93 8.74 -16.36
C LEU A 64 -3.78 8.23 -17.23
N GLY A 65 -3.72 6.92 -17.41
CA GLY A 65 -2.74 6.27 -18.30
C GLY A 65 -2.92 4.76 -18.35
N THR A 66 -2.26 4.12 -19.30
CA THR A 66 -2.12 2.67 -19.29
C THR A 66 -1.31 2.22 -18.07
N PRO A 67 -1.55 1.02 -17.51
CA PRO A 67 -0.84 0.53 -16.31
C PRO A 67 0.62 0.18 -16.65
N ASP A 68 1.49 1.19 -16.66
CA ASP A 68 2.94 1.06 -16.89
C ASP A 68 3.70 2.09 -16.04
N MET A 69 4.57 1.61 -15.15
CA MET A 69 5.40 2.47 -14.28
C MET A 69 6.41 3.33 -15.05
N LYS A 70 6.71 3.01 -16.32
CA LYS A 70 7.61 3.85 -17.13
C LYS A 70 7.08 5.27 -17.28
N LEU A 71 5.77 5.47 -17.33
CA LEU A 71 5.17 6.79 -17.47
C LEU A 71 5.50 7.73 -16.30
N PRO A 72 5.18 7.38 -15.03
CA PRO A 72 5.52 8.22 -13.89
C PRO A 72 7.03 8.32 -13.66
N ILE A 73 7.80 7.25 -13.87
CA ILE A 73 9.26 7.25 -13.72
C ILE A 73 9.90 8.21 -14.74
N GLN A 74 9.51 8.13 -16.01
CA GLN A 74 10.02 9.05 -17.05
C GLN A 74 9.70 10.50 -16.67
N TYR A 75 8.47 10.78 -16.24
CA TYR A 75 8.09 12.14 -15.87
C TYR A 75 8.86 12.66 -14.66
N ALA A 76 9.11 11.82 -13.66
CA ALA A 76 9.93 12.20 -12.51
C ALA A 76 11.37 12.55 -12.89
N LEU A 77 11.94 11.80 -13.85
CA LEU A 77 13.32 12.04 -14.33
C LEU A 77 13.46 13.28 -15.22
N PHE A 78 12.42 13.64 -15.96
CA PHE A 78 12.46 14.75 -16.92
C PHE A 78 11.61 15.95 -16.50
N TYR A 79 11.06 15.95 -15.29
CA TYR A 79 10.22 17.06 -14.83
C TYR A 79 10.87 18.44 -15.06
N PRO A 80 10.13 19.45 -15.57
CA PRO A 80 8.69 19.43 -15.89
C PRO A 80 8.37 18.97 -17.34
N ASP A 81 9.34 18.53 -18.10
CA ASP A 81 9.20 18.18 -19.52
C ASP A 81 8.43 16.87 -19.72
N ARG A 82 7.58 16.83 -20.74
CA ARG A 82 6.94 15.61 -21.22
C ARG A 82 7.71 15.08 -22.42
N ARG A 83 8.23 13.86 -22.34
CA ARG A 83 8.99 13.22 -23.41
C ARG A 83 8.16 12.15 -24.12
N PRO A 84 8.35 11.94 -25.43
CA PRO A 84 7.72 10.81 -26.14
C PRO A 84 8.13 9.48 -25.46
N MET A 85 7.15 8.60 -25.29
CA MET A 85 7.36 7.25 -24.76
C MET A 85 6.76 6.23 -25.74
N PRO A 86 7.51 5.18 -26.12
CA PRO A 86 6.97 4.10 -26.93
C PRO A 86 5.98 3.26 -26.11
N GLY A 87 5.00 2.65 -26.77
CA GLY A 87 4.03 1.77 -26.14
C GLY A 87 2.59 2.15 -26.43
N LYS A 88 1.67 1.36 -25.87
CA LYS A 88 0.25 1.59 -26.03
C LYS A 88 -0.16 2.85 -25.25
N ARG A 89 -0.89 3.73 -25.92
CA ARG A 89 -1.51 4.90 -25.30
C ARG A 89 -2.94 4.57 -24.89
N LEU A 90 -3.44 5.34 -23.91
CA LEU A 90 -4.83 5.24 -23.54
C LEU A 90 -5.71 5.69 -24.71
N ASP A 91 -6.65 4.83 -25.11
CA ASP A 91 -7.68 5.11 -26.09
C ASP A 91 -9.04 5.07 -25.38
N PHE A 92 -9.76 6.20 -25.37
CA PHE A 92 -11.03 6.31 -24.70
C PHE A 92 -12.15 5.54 -25.41
N TYR A 93 -12.05 5.31 -26.71
CA TYR A 93 -13.03 4.52 -27.45
C TYR A 93 -12.88 3.02 -27.14
N GLU A 94 -11.63 2.52 -27.00
CA GLU A 94 -11.39 1.15 -26.56
C GLU A 94 -11.75 0.97 -25.08
N LEU A 95 -11.46 1.94 -24.23
CA LEU A 95 -11.76 1.91 -22.79
C LEU A 95 -13.27 1.89 -22.54
N ALA A 96 -14.04 2.67 -23.28
CA ALA A 96 -15.48 2.82 -23.23
C ALA A 96 -16.05 3.27 -21.87
N GLN A 97 -15.72 2.57 -20.77
CA GLN A 97 -16.21 2.87 -19.43
C GLN A 97 -15.15 2.63 -18.34
N ILE A 98 -15.32 3.33 -17.22
CA ILE A 98 -14.57 3.11 -15.98
C ILE A 98 -15.56 2.94 -14.83
N THR A 99 -15.17 2.17 -13.82
CA THR A 99 -16.00 1.87 -12.66
C THR A 99 -15.23 2.07 -11.37
N PHE A 100 -15.95 2.40 -10.31
CA PHE A 100 -15.40 2.63 -8.97
C PHE A 100 -16.22 1.91 -7.93
N GLU A 101 -15.51 1.38 -6.93
CA GLU A 101 -16.10 0.68 -5.79
C GLU A 101 -15.46 1.17 -4.50
N LYS A 102 -16.18 1.02 -3.40
CA LYS A 102 -15.59 1.22 -2.07
C LYS A 102 -14.73 0.03 -1.72
N PRO A 103 -13.56 0.22 -1.09
CA PRO A 103 -12.81 -0.89 -0.53
C PRO A 103 -13.63 -1.58 0.60
N ASP A 104 -13.72 -2.89 0.56
CA ASP A 104 -14.27 -3.69 1.64
C ASP A 104 -13.23 -3.82 2.76
N MET A 105 -13.33 -2.95 3.75
CA MET A 105 -12.40 -2.87 4.87
C MET A 105 -12.58 -4.00 5.90
N GLU A 106 -13.69 -4.75 5.83
CA GLU A 106 -13.94 -5.91 6.70
C GLU A 106 -13.24 -7.15 6.13
N THR A 107 -13.42 -7.41 4.84
CA THR A 107 -12.73 -8.52 4.16
C THR A 107 -11.24 -8.23 3.99
N PHE A 108 -10.87 -7.01 3.62
CA PHE A 108 -9.48 -6.58 3.40
C PHE A 108 -8.99 -5.71 4.56
N PHE A 109 -9.03 -6.26 5.76
CA PHE A 109 -8.71 -5.48 6.97
C PHE A 109 -7.22 -5.04 7.05
N GLY A 110 -6.34 -5.53 6.18
CA GLY A 110 -5.00 -4.99 6.02
C GLY A 110 -4.96 -3.49 5.71
N LEU A 111 -5.91 -2.99 4.90
CA LEU A 111 -6.06 -1.55 4.66
C LEU A 111 -6.53 -0.82 5.92
N LYS A 112 -7.48 -1.40 6.67
CA LYS A 112 -7.94 -0.83 7.95
C LYS A 112 -6.79 -0.71 8.95
N LEU A 113 -5.97 -1.76 9.08
CA LEU A 113 -4.79 -1.75 9.96
C LEU A 113 -3.79 -0.65 9.59
N ALA A 114 -3.64 -0.32 8.29
CA ALA A 114 -2.80 0.79 7.87
C ALA A 114 -3.31 2.14 8.39
N TYR A 115 -4.61 2.40 8.28
CA TYR A 115 -5.22 3.60 8.86
C TYR A 115 -5.04 3.64 10.38
N ASP A 116 -5.25 2.51 11.05
CA ASP A 116 -5.09 2.41 12.51
C ASP A 116 -3.63 2.64 12.91
N ALA A 117 -2.66 2.04 12.22
CA ALA A 117 -1.23 2.26 12.45
C ALA A 117 -0.84 3.73 12.28
N GLN A 118 -1.35 4.38 11.23
CA GLN A 118 -1.05 5.79 10.97
C GLN A 118 -1.73 6.74 11.97
N ARG A 119 -2.92 6.38 12.51
CA ARG A 119 -3.58 7.15 13.58
C ARG A 119 -2.83 7.03 14.90
N ILE A 120 -2.33 5.85 15.23
CA ILE A 120 -1.51 5.62 16.41
C ILE A 120 -0.19 6.42 16.28
N GLY A 121 0.44 6.38 15.12
CA GLY A 121 1.66 7.13 14.85
C GLY A 121 2.91 6.53 15.50
N GLY A 122 3.94 7.37 15.70
CA GLY A 122 5.21 6.95 16.27
C GLY A 122 5.84 5.78 15.50
N SER A 123 6.24 4.73 16.21
CA SER A 123 6.83 3.52 15.62
C SER A 123 5.80 2.54 15.01
N MET A 124 4.49 2.78 15.16
CA MET A 124 3.46 1.83 14.70
C MET A 124 3.44 1.60 13.17
N PRO A 125 3.64 2.61 12.29
CA PRO A 125 3.80 2.38 10.85
C PRO A 125 4.97 1.45 10.50
N THR A 126 6.07 1.52 11.25
CA THR A 126 7.21 0.58 11.12
C THR A 126 6.78 -0.85 11.45
N VAL A 127 6.04 -1.03 12.54
CA VAL A 127 5.50 -2.35 12.93
C VAL A 127 4.61 -2.92 11.84
N TYR A 128 3.69 -2.12 11.32
CA TYR A 128 2.78 -2.53 10.25
C TYR A 128 3.55 -3.01 9.00
N ASN A 129 4.53 -2.21 8.55
CA ASN A 129 5.33 -2.56 7.38
C ASN A 129 6.21 -3.79 7.61
N ALA A 130 6.93 -3.85 8.74
CA ALA A 130 7.82 -4.97 9.07
C ALA A 130 7.03 -6.30 9.21
N ALA A 131 5.88 -6.26 9.88
CA ALA A 131 5.02 -7.43 10.02
C ALA A 131 4.50 -7.92 8.66
N ASN A 132 4.06 -7.00 7.79
CA ASN A 132 3.66 -7.35 6.43
C ASN A 132 4.80 -8.00 5.66
N GLU A 133 5.98 -7.40 5.68
CA GLU A 133 7.14 -7.90 4.94
C GLU A 133 7.50 -9.32 5.36
N LYS A 134 7.57 -9.59 6.66
CA LYS A 134 7.87 -10.92 7.18
C LYS A 134 6.76 -11.92 6.87
N ALA A 135 5.48 -11.53 7.07
CA ALA A 135 4.34 -12.41 6.79
C ALA A 135 4.21 -12.75 5.30
N VAL A 136 4.41 -11.79 4.41
CA VAL A 136 4.42 -12.04 2.96
C VAL A 136 5.58 -12.96 2.57
N GLY A 137 6.76 -12.81 3.18
CA GLY A 137 7.88 -13.73 3.00
C GLY A 137 7.49 -15.17 3.36
N LEU A 138 6.91 -15.39 4.53
CA LEU A 138 6.42 -16.70 4.98
C LEU A 138 5.35 -17.28 4.04
N PHE A 139 4.42 -16.45 3.57
CA PHE A 139 3.40 -16.86 2.61
C PHE A 139 4.00 -17.27 1.26
N LEU A 140 4.94 -16.51 0.72
CA LEU A 140 5.63 -16.82 -0.53
C LEU A 140 6.47 -18.11 -0.45
N ASP A 141 6.96 -18.43 0.76
CA ASP A 141 7.63 -19.70 1.09
C ASP A 141 6.65 -20.85 1.39
N ARG A 142 5.33 -20.60 1.30
CA ARG A 142 4.25 -21.56 1.58
C ARG A 142 4.22 -22.05 3.03
N LYS A 143 4.70 -21.25 3.96
CA LYS A 143 4.75 -21.55 5.39
C LYS A 143 3.47 -21.13 6.12
N ILE A 144 2.75 -20.15 5.60
CA ILE A 144 1.46 -19.68 6.14
C ILE A 144 0.40 -19.58 5.05
N ALA A 145 -0.87 -19.55 5.46
CA ALA A 145 -2.00 -19.28 4.56
C ALA A 145 -2.18 -17.78 4.29
N TYR A 146 -2.86 -17.44 3.20
CA TYR A 146 -3.07 -16.06 2.75
C TYR A 146 -3.72 -15.16 3.81
N LEU A 147 -4.76 -15.66 4.48
CA LEU A 147 -5.48 -14.90 5.50
C LEU A 147 -4.68 -14.67 6.79
N GLN A 148 -3.62 -15.43 7.01
CA GLN A 148 -2.73 -15.24 8.15
C GLN A 148 -1.83 -14.01 8.00
N ILE A 149 -1.66 -13.45 6.78
CA ILE A 149 -0.88 -12.24 6.57
C ILE A 149 -1.44 -11.08 7.41
N PRO A 150 -2.68 -10.62 7.21
CA PRO A 150 -3.21 -9.51 7.98
C PRO A 150 -3.43 -9.86 9.47
N GLU A 151 -3.61 -11.14 9.82
CA GLU A 151 -3.67 -11.57 11.23
C GLU A 151 -2.34 -11.33 11.94
N LEU A 152 -1.22 -11.73 11.34
CA LEU A 152 0.12 -11.50 11.90
C LEU A 152 0.45 -10.01 12.01
N ILE A 153 0.02 -9.19 11.03
CA ILE A 153 0.17 -7.73 11.12
C ILE A 153 -0.57 -7.21 12.36
N ARG A 154 -1.82 -7.60 12.55
CA ARG A 154 -2.62 -7.19 13.70
C ARG A 154 -1.96 -7.60 15.02
N GLU A 155 -1.53 -8.85 15.14
CA GLU A 155 -0.90 -9.37 16.36
C GLU A 155 0.39 -8.61 16.70
N ALA A 156 1.22 -8.32 15.69
CA ALA A 156 2.42 -7.51 15.89
C ALA A 156 2.09 -6.09 16.37
N MET A 157 1.05 -5.47 15.81
CA MET A 157 0.59 -4.15 16.24
C MET A 157 0.05 -4.16 17.68
N GLU A 158 -0.70 -5.19 18.07
CA GLU A 158 -1.25 -5.35 19.42
C GLU A 158 -0.18 -5.59 20.49
N GLN A 159 0.91 -6.28 20.14
CA GLN A 159 2.02 -6.57 21.04
C GLN A 159 2.99 -5.41 21.22
N HIS A 160 3.05 -4.49 20.24
CA HIS A 160 4.06 -3.46 20.23
C HIS A 160 3.76 -2.33 21.21
N LYS A 161 4.80 -1.92 21.95
CA LYS A 161 4.77 -0.71 22.77
C LYS A 161 5.26 0.47 21.95
N VAL A 162 4.35 1.39 21.62
CA VAL A 162 4.64 2.53 20.75
C VAL A 162 5.72 3.43 21.31
N ILE A 163 6.69 3.80 20.47
CA ILE A 163 7.66 4.86 20.68
C ILE A 163 7.14 6.09 19.93
N GLU A 164 6.79 7.16 20.64
CA GLU A 164 6.08 8.31 20.04
C GLU A 164 6.90 9.06 18.98
N ASN A 165 8.18 9.28 19.22
CA ASN A 165 9.10 9.99 18.32
C ASN A 165 10.37 9.17 18.11
N PRO A 166 10.29 8.03 17.39
CA PRO A 166 11.43 7.14 17.25
C PRO A 166 12.55 7.79 16.42
N ASN A 167 13.78 7.63 16.85
CA ASN A 167 14.94 7.93 16.03
C ASN A 167 15.22 6.77 15.05
N VAL A 168 16.24 6.89 14.20
CA VAL A 168 16.54 5.88 13.16
C VAL A 168 16.90 4.54 13.77
N GLU A 169 17.71 4.53 14.84
CA GLU A 169 18.12 3.32 15.55
C GLU A 169 16.90 2.60 16.12
N GLU A 170 15.99 3.32 16.79
CA GLU A 170 14.75 2.78 17.36
C GLU A 170 13.80 2.26 16.28
N ILE A 171 13.77 2.85 15.09
CA ILE A 171 13.01 2.33 13.93
C ILE A 171 13.58 0.98 13.49
N LEU A 172 14.91 0.87 13.34
CA LEU A 172 15.59 -0.38 12.94
C LEU A 172 15.44 -1.49 14.00
N GLU A 173 15.54 -1.14 15.28
CA GLU A 173 15.31 -2.06 16.40
C GLU A 173 13.84 -2.54 16.43
N THR A 174 12.88 -1.64 16.17
CA THR A 174 11.46 -1.98 16.06
C THR A 174 11.24 -2.98 14.93
N GLU A 175 11.79 -2.73 13.75
CA GLU A 175 11.70 -3.66 12.62
C GLU A 175 12.26 -5.04 12.97
N ALA A 176 13.47 -5.11 13.54
CA ALA A 176 14.11 -6.37 13.93
C ALA A 176 13.26 -7.12 14.96
N SER A 177 12.76 -6.42 15.98
CA SER A 177 11.91 -7.02 17.02
C SER A 177 10.61 -7.61 16.47
N VAL A 178 10.02 -6.96 15.47
CA VAL A 178 8.81 -7.46 14.79
C VAL A 178 9.13 -8.72 13.98
N TYR A 179 10.26 -8.76 13.30
CA TYR A 179 10.68 -9.97 12.58
C TYR A 179 10.86 -11.16 13.53
N ASP A 180 11.50 -10.95 14.67
CA ASP A 180 11.69 -12.00 15.69
C ASP A 180 10.35 -12.44 16.28
N PHE A 181 9.43 -11.50 16.55
CA PHE A 181 8.09 -11.81 17.03
C PHE A 181 7.32 -12.70 16.05
N ILE A 182 7.27 -12.33 14.76
CA ILE A 182 6.58 -13.13 13.73
C ILE A 182 7.19 -14.52 13.58
N GLU A 183 8.52 -14.63 13.61
CA GLU A 183 9.20 -15.94 13.54
C GLU A 183 8.85 -16.83 14.73
N LYS A 184 8.80 -16.26 15.93
CA LYS A 184 8.38 -16.95 17.16
C LYS A 184 6.93 -17.43 17.05
N VAL A 185 6.00 -16.54 16.71
CA VAL A 185 4.57 -16.88 16.55
C VAL A 185 4.38 -17.99 15.52
N TYR A 186 5.11 -17.92 14.40
CA TYR A 186 5.09 -18.96 13.39
C TYR A 186 5.57 -20.32 13.94
N SER A 187 6.69 -20.32 14.67
CA SER A 187 7.26 -21.55 15.24
C SER A 187 6.37 -22.20 16.29
N GLU A 188 5.62 -21.40 17.07
CA GLU A 188 4.69 -21.88 18.10
C GLU A 188 3.38 -22.47 17.51
N ARG A 189 3.08 -22.19 16.24
CA ARG A 189 1.86 -22.68 15.54
C ARG A 189 2.08 -23.93 14.69
N GLN A 190 3.33 -24.44 14.63
CA GLN A 190 3.67 -25.69 13.95
C GLN A 190 3.53 -26.90 14.88
#